data_1c6cdabc67da194ab8e1f280d281908d
#
_entry.id   1c6cdabc67da194ab8e1f280d281908d
#
_cell.length_a   1.000
_cell.length_b   1.000
_cell.length_c   1.000
_cell.angle_alpha   90.00
_cell.angle_beta   90.00
_cell.angle_gamma   90.00
#
_symmetry.space_group_name_H-M   'P 1'
#
loop_
_entity.id
_entity.type
_entity.pdbx_description
1 polymer ?
#
loop_
_entity_poly.entity_id
_entity_poly.type
_entity_poly.pdbx_seq_one_letter_code
_entity_poly.pdbx_strand_id
1 'polypeptide(L)'
;DTSNMFFRARHQAHRAADTWTKLGFALHLTLMSANKVARDLGADHVVFALEGRSWRKDHYKPYKANRAVARGQMSETEAEEDKLFWETYDELTKYLSTRTNCSVVRCATAEADDIIARWIALHPQDEHVIVSSDSDFVQLIAPNVKLYNGINDHLFSTTGVTDAKGKNLAFTIESNSKIKVGKADANFVPPM
;
A
#
# COMPACT_ATOMS: atom_id res chain seq x y z
N ASP A 1 3.30 0.35 2.41
CA ASP A 1 3.08 1.39 1.38
C ASP A 1 2.04 2.40 1.88
N THR A 2 2.54 3.49 2.46
CA THR A 2 1.72 4.47 3.17
C THR A 2 0.86 5.30 2.23
N SER A 3 1.42 5.73 1.11
CA SER A 3 0.70 6.54 0.13
C SER A 3 -0.45 5.75 -0.50
N ASN A 4 -0.26 4.48 -0.82
CA ASN A 4 -1.33 3.61 -1.33
C ASN A 4 -2.49 3.53 -0.33
N MET A 5 -2.22 3.33 0.96
CA MET A 5 -3.25 3.29 2.01
C MET A 5 -3.99 4.62 2.12
N PHE A 6 -3.27 5.75 2.16
CA PHE A 6 -3.86 7.07 2.33
C PHE A 6 -4.68 7.51 1.11
N PHE A 7 -4.19 7.24 -0.10
CA PHE A 7 -4.95 7.48 -1.33
C PHE A 7 -6.23 6.67 -1.40
N ARG A 8 -6.19 5.40 -1.01
CA ARG A 8 -7.41 4.57 -0.94
C ARG A 8 -8.43 5.16 0.04
N ALA A 9 -7.97 5.57 1.21
CA ALA A 9 -8.83 6.20 2.20
C ALA A 9 -9.46 7.50 1.66
N ARG A 10 -8.71 8.33 0.92
CA ARG A 10 -9.22 9.52 0.22
C ARG A 10 -10.36 9.17 -0.75
N HIS A 11 -10.19 8.12 -1.56
CA HIS A 11 -11.23 7.70 -2.50
C HIS A 11 -12.49 7.18 -1.80
N GLN A 12 -12.36 6.48 -0.69
CA GLN A 12 -13.51 6.04 0.10
C GLN A 12 -14.22 7.22 0.77
N ALA A 13 -13.47 8.24 1.18
CA ALA A 13 -14.00 9.48 1.78
C ALA A 13 -14.69 10.42 0.77
N HIS A 14 -14.62 10.14 -0.52
CA HIS A 14 -15.13 11.04 -1.59
C HIS A 14 -16.64 11.35 -1.49
N ARG A 15 -17.39 10.57 -0.73
CA ARG A 15 -18.83 10.79 -0.49
C ARG A 15 -19.13 11.83 0.60
N ALA A 16 -18.12 12.32 1.33
CA ALA A 16 -18.32 13.34 2.35
C ALA A 16 -18.59 14.72 1.73
N ALA A 17 -19.34 15.57 2.43
CA ALA A 17 -19.86 16.82 1.90
C ALA A 17 -18.82 17.93 1.75
N ASP A 18 -17.79 17.95 2.59
CA ASP A 18 -16.76 19.00 2.60
C ASP A 18 -15.33 18.40 2.70
N THR A 19 -14.34 19.20 2.32
CA THR A 19 -12.93 18.79 2.24
C THR A 19 -12.36 18.37 3.59
N TRP A 20 -12.67 19.08 4.67
CA TRP A 20 -12.14 18.76 6.00
C TRP A 20 -12.69 17.44 6.53
N THR A 21 -13.97 17.18 6.31
CA THR A 21 -14.59 15.89 6.65
C THR A 21 -13.97 14.76 5.83
N LYS A 22 -13.71 14.98 4.53
CA LYS A 22 -12.99 14.00 3.67
C LYS A 22 -11.60 13.68 4.22
N LEU A 23 -10.84 14.69 4.62
CA LEU A 23 -9.48 14.51 5.15
C LEU A 23 -9.48 13.80 6.50
N GLY A 24 -10.36 14.21 7.42
CA GLY A 24 -10.51 13.55 8.71
C GLY A 24 -10.90 12.09 8.58
N PHE A 25 -11.80 11.78 7.64
CA PHE A 25 -12.20 10.41 7.35
C PHE A 25 -11.07 9.59 6.72
N ALA A 26 -10.29 10.20 5.81
CA ALA A 26 -9.12 9.55 5.21
C ALA A 26 -8.04 9.21 6.25
N LEU A 27 -7.77 10.14 7.19
CA LEU A 27 -6.88 9.90 8.32
C LEU A 27 -7.39 8.74 9.20
N HIS A 28 -8.66 8.79 9.58
CA HIS A 28 -9.29 7.77 10.40
C HIS A 28 -9.19 6.39 9.75
N LEU A 29 -9.58 6.26 8.49
CA LEU A 29 -9.52 5.00 7.75
C LEU A 29 -8.09 4.46 7.62
N THR A 30 -7.11 5.35 7.40
CA THR A 30 -5.70 4.96 7.28
C THR A 30 -5.18 4.40 8.60
N LEU A 31 -5.41 5.10 9.72
CA LEU A 31 -4.98 4.66 11.03
C LEU A 31 -5.71 3.38 11.48
N MET A 32 -7.02 3.32 11.26
CA MET A 32 -7.82 2.12 11.57
C MET A 32 -7.37 0.91 10.76
N SER A 33 -7.11 1.09 9.46
CA SER A 33 -6.63 0.00 8.60
C SER A 33 -5.25 -0.49 9.03
N ALA A 34 -4.32 0.42 9.32
CA ALA A 34 -2.99 0.05 9.79
C ALA A 34 -3.06 -0.71 11.13
N ASN A 35 -3.83 -0.20 12.10
CA ASN A 35 -4.01 -0.84 13.39
C ASN A 35 -4.72 -2.21 13.28
N LYS A 36 -5.77 -2.30 12.44
CA LYS A 36 -6.47 -3.57 12.19
C LYS A 36 -5.49 -4.62 11.67
N VAL A 37 -4.75 -4.30 10.63
CA VAL A 37 -3.83 -5.26 10.00
C VAL A 37 -2.71 -5.65 10.96
N ALA A 38 -2.11 -4.70 11.67
CA ALA A 38 -1.05 -4.98 12.65
C ALA A 38 -1.54 -5.95 13.74
N ARG A 39 -2.74 -5.70 14.28
CA ARG A 39 -3.34 -6.56 15.29
C ARG A 39 -3.75 -7.93 14.76
N ASP A 40 -4.45 -7.97 13.61
CA ASP A 40 -5.02 -9.21 13.07
C ASP A 40 -3.91 -10.17 12.57
N LEU A 41 -2.76 -9.62 12.18
CA LEU A 41 -1.59 -10.40 11.76
C LEU A 41 -0.52 -10.55 12.86
N GLY A 42 -0.78 -10.03 14.06
CA GLY A 42 0.13 -10.17 15.22
C GLY A 42 1.48 -9.47 15.01
N ALA A 43 1.50 -8.30 14.35
CA ALA A 43 2.73 -7.60 14.07
C ALA A 43 3.33 -6.98 15.34
N ASP A 44 4.62 -7.24 15.59
CA ASP A 44 5.37 -6.64 16.70
C ASP A 44 5.82 -5.21 16.35
N HIS A 45 5.99 -4.92 15.08
CA HIS A 45 6.45 -3.62 14.60
C HIS A 45 5.79 -3.22 13.29
N VAL A 46 5.54 -1.92 13.10
CA VAL A 46 4.95 -1.35 11.89
C VAL A 46 5.93 -0.37 11.25
N VAL A 47 6.19 -0.57 9.96
CA VAL A 47 7.04 0.29 9.15
C VAL A 47 6.21 0.99 8.09
N PHE A 48 6.20 2.32 8.12
CA PHE A 48 5.57 3.16 7.11
C PHE A 48 6.61 3.59 6.07
N ALA A 49 6.57 2.97 4.89
CA ALA A 49 7.40 3.37 3.76
C ALA A 49 6.75 4.53 3.00
N LEU A 50 7.47 5.62 2.84
CA LEU A 50 7.00 6.85 2.21
C LEU A 50 7.62 7.06 0.84
N GLU A 51 6.85 7.67 -0.06
CA GLU A 51 7.31 8.03 -1.39
C GLU A 51 8.37 9.14 -1.36
N GLY A 52 9.42 8.94 -2.13
CA GLY A 52 10.35 9.97 -2.54
C GLY A 52 10.29 10.21 -4.05
N ARG A 53 11.23 10.98 -4.59
CA ARG A 53 11.35 11.16 -6.04
C ARG A 53 11.89 9.86 -6.65
N SER A 54 11.18 9.33 -7.63
CA SER A 54 11.65 8.13 -8.32
C SER A 54 12.94 8.39 -9.10
N TRP A 55 14.01 7.64 -8.81
CA TRP A 55 15.25 7.62 -9.56
C TRP A 55 15.03 7.17 -11.04
N ARG A 56 13.97 6.37 -11.28
CA ARG A 56 13.61 5.89 -12.62
C ARG A 56 13.34 7.01 -13.60
N LYS A 57 12.90 8.20 -13.14
CA LYS A 57 12.69 9.37 -13.99
C LYS A 57 13.98 9.94 -14.58
N ASP A 58 15.11 9.71 -13.94
CA ASP A 58 16.41 10.16 -14.40
C ASP A 58 16.91 9.31 -15.59
N HIS A 59 16.51 8.02 -15.62
CA HIS A 59 16.88 7.08 -16.68
C HIS A 59 15.82 6.94 -17.77
N TYR A 60 14.54 7.13 -17.43
CA TYR A 60 13.43 6.96 -18.37
C TYR A 60 12.37 8.06 -18.15
N LYS A 61 12.51 9.15 -18.90
CA LYS A 61 11.63 10.33 -18.81
C LYS A 61 10.12 10.05 -18.90
N PRO A 62 9.63 9.08 -19.73
CA PRO A 62 8.23 8.75 -19.79
C PRO A 62 7.67 8.07 -18.54
N TYR A 63 8.53 7.62 -17.60
CA TYR A 63 8.09 6.94 -16.38
C TYR A 63 7.12 7.82 -15.57
N LYS A 64 5.89 7.34 -15.41
CA LYS A 64 4.80 8.04 -14.70
C LYS A 64 4.54 9.48 -15.21
N ALA A 65 4.90 9.81 -16.47
CA ALA A 65 4.71 11.15 -17.04
C ALA A 65 3.24 11.56 -17.14
N ASN A 66 2.34 10.59 -17.35
CA ASN A 66 0.89 10.80 -17.35
C ASN A 66 0.38 11.42 -16.02
N ARG A 67 1.01 11.13 -14.89
CA ARG A 67 0.64 11.72 -13.58
C ARG A 67 0.93 13.23 -13.54
N ALA A 68 2.00 13.69 -14.19
CA ALA A 68 2.32 15.11 -14.30
C ALA A 68 1.32 15.84 -15.19
N VAL A 69 0.92 15.22 -16.30
CA VAL A 69 -0.12 15.75 -17.20
C VAL A 69 -1.45 15.86 -16.47
N ALA A 70 -1.88 14.82 -15.76
CA ALA A 70 -3.12 14.83 -15.00
C ALA A 70 -3.16 15.94 -13.92
N ARG A 71 -2.03 16.18 -13.22
CA ARG A 71 -1.93 17.31 -12.28
C ARG A 71 -2.05 18.68 -12.95
N GLY A 72 -1.46 18.84 -14.14
CA GLY A 72 -1.57 20.09 -14.91
C GLY A 72 -2.97 20.37 -15.46
N GLN A 73 -3.88 19.39 -15.42
CA GLN A 73 -5.26 19.51 -15.87
C GLN A 73 -6.27 19.71 -14.72
N MET A 74 -5.80 19.73 -13.47
CA MET A 74 -6.65 19.98 -12.31
C MET A 74 -7.23 21.40 -12.34
N SER A 75 -8.49 21.54 -11.94
CA SER A 75 -9.09 22.85 -11.65
C SER A 75 -8.44 23.46 -10.40
N GLU A 76 -8.63 24.75 -10.18
CA GLU A 76 -8.11 25.44 -8.99
C GLU A 76 -8.60 24.77 -7.69
N THR A 77 -9.88 24.42 -7.63
CA THR A 77 -10.48 23.74 -6.45
C THR A 77 -9.85 22.35 -6.23
N GLU A 78 -9.64 21.56 -7.28
CA GLU A 78 -8.98 20.26 -7.19
C GLU A 78 -7.52 20.39 -6.76
N ALA A 79 -6.82 21.42 -7.22
CA ALA A 79 -5.44 21.69 -6.85
C ALA A 79 -5.33 22.10 -5.36
N GLU A 80 -6.27 22.90 -4.85
CA GLU A 80 -6.34 23.24 -3.44
C GLU A 80 -6.67 22.04 -2.56
N GLU A 81 -7.63 21.19 -2.95
CA GLU A 81 -7.92 19.94 -2.27
C GLU A 81 -6.73 18.98 -2.26
N ASP A 82 -6.00 18.89 -3.38
CA ASP A 82 -4.80 18.03 -3.47
C ASP A 82 -3.68 18.57 -2.58
N LYS A 83 -3.49 19.88 -2.51
CA LYS A 83 -2.52 20.53 -1.62
C LYS A 83 -2.83 20.20 -0.15
N LEU A 84 -4.07 20.42 0.30
CA LEU A 84 -4.51 20.11 1.65
C LEU A 84 -4.37 18.62 1.98
N PHE A 85 -4.62 17.75 1.01
CA PHE A 85 -4.41 16.31 1.15
C PHE A 85 -2.94 15.97 1.44
N TRP A 86 -2.00 16.56 0.72
CA TRP A 86 -0.58 16.32 0.93
C TRP A 86 -0.06 16.93 2.23
N GLU A 87 -0.53 18.12 2.61
CA GLU A 87 -0.24 18.72 3.91
C GLU A 87 -0.73 17.81 5.05
N THR A 88 -1.94 17.29 4.94
CA THR A 88 -2.51 16.33 5.91
C THR A 88 -1.70 15.03 5.97
N TYR A 89 -1.22 14.54 4.82
CA TYR A 89 -0.35 13.37 4.74
C TYR A 89 1.00 13.62 5.44
N ASP A 90 1.60 14.79 5.26
CA ASP A 90 2.86 15.15 5.92
C ASP A 90 2.68 15.29 7.44
N GLU A 91 1.57 15.87 7.90
CA GLU A 91 1.23 15.90 9.33
C GLU A 91 1.02 14.49 9.92
N LEU A 92 0.34 13.60 9.20
CA LEU A 92 0.18 12.20 9.60
C LEU A 92 1.54 11.51 9.74
N THR A 93 2.41 11.66 8.75
CA THR A 93 3.74 11.01 8.78
C THR A 93 4.63 11.55 9.90
N LYS A 94 4.54 12.85 10.19
CA LYS A 94 5.20 13.49 11.31
C LYS A 94 4.66 12.96 12.65
N TYR A 95 3.34 12.85 12.79
CA TYR A 95 2.72 12.25 13.97
C TYR A 95 3.21 10.82 14.19
N LEU A 96 3.16 9.99 13.15
CA LEU A 96 3.61 8.59 13.23
C LEU A 96 5.07 8.48 13.68
N SER A 97 5.96 9.32 13.14
CA SER A 97 7.39 9.28 13.46
C SER A 97 7.74 9.82 14.85
N THR A 98 6.91 10.73 15.41
CA THR A 98 7.24 11.43 16.66
C THR A 98 6.40 11.00 17.86
N ARG A 99 5.25 10.37 17.63
CA ARG A 99 4.24 10.06 18.65
C ARG A 99 3.87 8.57 18.74
N THR A 100 4.48 7.73 17.93
CA THR A 100 4.25 6.29 17.96
C THR A 100 5.59 5.53 18.00
N ASN A 101 5.53 4.22 18.24
CA ASN A 101 6.68 3.32 18.17
C ASN A 101 6.89 2.75 16.76
N CYS A 102 6.19 3.27 15.75
CA CYS A 102 6.36 2.86 14.36
C CYS A 102 7.64 3.45 13.76
N SER A 103 8.25 2.73 12.82
CA SER A 103 9.27 3.30 11.95
C SER A 103 8.65 4.00 10.76
N VAL A 104 9.09 5.21 10.46
CA VAL A 104 8.69 5.96 9.27
C VAL A 104 9.94 6.19 8.42
N VAL A 105 9.97 5.60 7.22
CA VAL A 105 11.17 5.58 6.37
C VAL A 105 10.88 6.29 5.05
N ARG A 106 11.68 7.31 4.73
CA ARG A 106 11.66 8.03 3.46
C ARG A 106 13.07 8.13 2.89
N CYS A 107 13.22 7.88 1.61
CA CYS A 107 14.43 8.18 0.86
C CYS A 107 14.09 9.22 -0.21
N ALA A 108 14.88 10.32 -0.28
CA ALA A 108 14.58 11.43 -1.19
C ALA A 108 14.57 11.02 -2.67
N THR A 109 15.32 9.98 -3.03
CA THR A 109 15.54 9.53 -4.41
C THR A 109 14.95 8.15 -4.72
N ALA A 110 14.19 7.55 -3.80
CA ALA A 110 13.59 6.22 -3.97
C ALA A 110 12.07 6.27 -3.75
N GLU A 111 11.35 5.40 -4.43
CA GLU A 111 9.92 5.17 -4.21
C GLU A 111 9.69 4.29 -2.97
N ALA A 112 8.47 4.26 -2.46
CA ALA A 112 8.12 3.40 -1.32
C ALA A 112 8.39 1.91 -1.62
N ASP A 113 8.20 1.48 -2.86
CA ASP A 113 8.45 0.11 -3.32
C ASP A 113 9.92 -0.29 -3.17
N ASP A 114 10.84 0.62 -3.52
CA ASP A 114 12.28 0.41 -3.36
C ASP A 114 12.67 0.27 -1.88
N ILE A 115 12.05 1.10 -1.03
CA ILE A 115 12.26 1.08 0.43
C ILE A 115 11.76 -0.23 1.01
N ILE A 116 10.56 -0.69 0.64
CA ILE A 116 9.98 -1.94 1.12
C ILE A 116 10.86 -3.12 0.72
N ALA A 117 11.25 -3.20 -0.55
CA ALA A 117 12.14 -4.25 -1.03
C ALA A 117 13.50 -4.24 -0.29
N ARG A 118 14.06 -3.04 -0.07
CA ARG A 118 15.34 -2.90 0.65
C ARG A 118 15.22 -3.26 2.13
N TRP A 119 14.11 -2.86 2.78
CA TRP A 119 13.85 -3.22 4.18
C TRP A 119 13.82 -4.73 4.37
N ILE A 120 13.06 -5.44 3.54
CA ILE A 120 12.97 -6.91 3.56
C ILE A 120 14.36 -7.53 3.38
N ALA A 121 15.13 -7.05 2.40
CA ALA A 121 16.48 -7.56 2.12
C ALA A 121 17.47 -7.33 3.27
N LEU A 122 17.28 -6.30 4.07
CA LEU A 122 18.12 -5.99 5.24
C LEU A 122 17.71 -6.76 6.50
N HIS A 123 16.49 -7.29 6.54
CA HIS A 123 15.95 -8.04 7.68
C HIS A 123 15.48 -9.44 7.25
N PRO A 124 16.38 -10.28 6.69
CA PRO A 124 16.00 -11.56 6.09
C PRO A 124 15.54 -12.61 7.10
N GLN A 125 15.77 -12.38 8.39
CA GLN A 125 15.36 -13.28 9.46
C GLN A 125 13.97 -12.96 10.03
N ASP A 126 13.42 -11.80 9.65
CA ASP A 126 12.12 -11.36 10.15
C ASP A 126 11.00 -11.87 9.24
N GLU A 127 9.83 -12.08 9.83
CA GLU A 127 8.57 -12.30 9.09
C GLU A 127 8.01 -10.95 8.63
N HIS A 128 7.71 -10.84 7.35
CA HIS A 128 7.21 -9.59 6.76
C HIS A 128 5.81 -9.76 6.20
N VAL A 129 4.96 -8.76 6.44
CA VAL A 129 3.70 -8.61 5.73
C VAL A 129 3.67 -7.24 5.06
N ILE A 130 3.72 -7.24 3.73
CA ILE A 130 3.55 -6.03 2.93
C ILE A 130 2.06 -5.69 2.89
N VAL A 131 1.70 -4.46 3.25
CA VAL A 131 0.32 -3.98 3.17
C VAL A 131 0.18 -3.04 1.99
N SER A 132 -0.35 -3.54 0.89
CA SER A 132 -0.57 -2.77 -0.34
C SER A 132 -1.61 -3.43 -1.23
N SER A 133 -2.26 -2.64 -2.08
CA SER A 133 -3.10 -3.15 -3.17
C SER A 133 -2.35 -3.28 -4.49
N ASP A 134 -1.07 -2.89 -4.52
CA ASP A 134 -0.26 -2.98 -5.71
C ASP A 134 0.21 -4.42 -5.96
N SER A 135 -0.10 -4.92 -7.14
CA SER A 135 0.26 -6.29 -7.57
C SER A 135 1.76 -6.45 -7.81
N ASP A 136 2.51 -5.36 -7.97
CA ASP A 136 3.94 -5.43 -8.20
C ASP A 136 4.70 -6.01 -7.01
N PHE A 137 4.12 -5.94 -5.80
CA PHE A 137 4.68 -6.56 -4.60
C PHE A 137 4.60 -8.10 -4.58
N VAL A 138 3.83 -8.71 -5.47
CA VAL A 138 3.78 -10.18 -5.58
C VAL A 138 5.18 -10.76 -5.86
N GLN A 139 6.04 -10.03 -6.58
CA GLN A 139 7.43 -10.43 -6.83
C GLN A 139 8.31 -10.53 -5.58
N LEU A 140 7.90 -9.94 -4.46
CA LEU A 140 8.64 -9.99 -3.20
C LEU A 140 8.19 -11.14 -2.27
N ILE A 141 7.15 -11.89 -2.65
CA ILE A 141 6.64 -12.99 -1.82
C ILE A 141 7.72 -14.07 -1.70
N ALA A 142 8.00 -14.45 -0.47
CA ALA A 142 8.99 -15.44 -0.09
C ALA A 142 8.47 -16.25 1.11
N PRO A 143 9.15 -17.29 1.58
CA PRO A 143 8.70 -18.05 2.75
C PRO A 143 8.41 -17.18 3.98
N ASN A 144 9.19 -16.12 4.17
CA ASN A 144 9.05 -15.15 5.26
C ASN A 144 8.39 -13.82 4.82
N VAL A 145 7.86 -13.70 3.60
CA VAL A 145 7.26 -12.47 3.08
C VAL A 145 5.88 -12.74 2.51
N LYS A 146 4.88 -12.09 3.05
CA LYS A 146 3.48 -12.15 2.59
C LYS A 146 3.02 -10.79 2.10
N LEU A 147 2.02 -10.75 1.23
CA LEU A 147 1.36 -9.54 0.77
C LEU A 147 -0.12 -9.56 1.21
N TYR A 148 -0.52 -8.53 1.95
CA TYR A 148 -1.91 -8.33 2.32
C TYR A 148 -2.55 -7.23 1.48
N ASN A 149 -3.59 -7.58 0.73
CA ASN A 149 -4.42 -6.64 -0.01
C ASN A 149 -5.69 -6.32 0.79
N GLY A 150 -5.70 -5.15 1.42
CA GLY A 150 -6.82 -4.70 2.25
C GLY A 150 -8.07 -4.23 1.48
N ILE A 151 -8.11 -4.29 0.14
CA ILE A 151 -9.33 -4.03 -0.63
C ILE A 151 -10.27 -5.23 -0.54
N ASN A 152 -9.71 -6.43 -0.67
CA ASN A 152 -10.45 -7.68 -0.75
C ASN A 152 -10.23 -8.58 0.48
N ASP A 153 -9.46 -8.12 1.47
CA ASP A 153 -8.99 -8.92 2.61
C ASP A 153 -8.30 -10.23 2.18
N HIS A 154 -7.44 -10.14 1.15
CA HIS A 154 -6.69 -11.27 0.63
C HIS A 154 -5.24 -11.26 1.13
N LEU A 155 -4.77 -12.40 1.62
CA LEU A 155 -3.37 -12.62 2.00
C LEU A 155 -2.71 -13.55 0.98
N PHE A 156 -1.68 -13.05 0.30
CA PHE A 156 -0.87 -13.77 -0.67
C PHE A 156 0.40 -14.30 0.01
N SER A 157 0.73 -15.55 -0.25
CA SER A 157 1.92 -16.22 0.26
C SER A 157 2.49 -17.17 -0.80
N THR A 158 3.61 -17.82 -0.51
CA THR A 158 4.18 -18.88 -1.38
C THR A 158 3.27 -20.10 -1.51
N THR A 159 2.33 -20.31 -0.60
CA THR A 159 1.39 -21.43 -0.63
C THR A 159 0.06 -21.10 -1.30
N GLY A 160 -0.14 -19.85 -1.71
CA GLY A 160 -1.36 -19.42 -2.40
C GLY A 160 -1.99 -18.17 -1.82
N VAL A 161 -3.29 -18.01 -2.04
CA VAL A 161 -4.08 -16.87 -1.59
C VAL A 161 -5.15 -17.34 -0.61
N THR A 162 -5.27 -16.64 0.51
CA THR A 162 -6.33 -16.89 1.50
C THR A 162 -7.19 -15.64 1.72
N ASP A 163 -8.42 -15.86 2.16
CA ASP A 163 -9.29 -14.79 2.64
C ASP A 163 -8.98 -14.41 4.10
N ALA A 164 -9.69 -13.41 4.63
CA ALA A 164 -9.56 -12.95 6.02
C ALA A 164 -9.82 -14.03 7.07
N LYS A 165 -10.49 -15.13 6.70
CA LYS A 165 -10.78 -16.29 7.57
C LYS A 165 -9.76 -17.42 7.42
N GLY A 166 -8.70 -17.20 6.63
CA GLY A 166 -7.69 -18.21 6.35
C GLY A 166 -8.12 -19.28 5.35
N LYS A 167 -9.25 -19.10 4.65
CA LYS A 167 -9.75 -20.05 3.66
C LYS A 167 -9.02 -19.85 2.33
N ASN A 168 -8.54 -20.93 1.73
CA ASN A 168 -7.89 -20.89 0.43
C ASN A 168 -8.85 -20.39 -0.66
N LEU A 169 -8.33 -19.54 -1.52
CA LEU A 169 -9.02 -18.99 -2.69
C LEU A 169 -8.40 -19.56 -3.96
N ALA A 170 -9.23 -19.93 -4.92
CA ALA A 170 -8.75 -20.26 -6.25
C ALA A 170 -8.14 -19.02 -6.91
N PHE A 171 -7.05 -19.17 -7.65
CA PHE A 171 -6.46 -18.09 -8.43
C PHE A 171 -5.89 -18.58 -9.74
N THR A 172 -5.74 -17.68 -10.69
CA THR A 172 -5.06 -17.90 -11.95
C THR A 172 -4.00 -16.84 -12.16
N ILE A 173 -2.90 -17.23 -12.82
CA ILE A 173 -1.85 -16.29 -13.23
C ILE A 173 -2.11 -15.96 -14.69
N GLU A 174 -2.38 -14.68 -14.98
CA GLU A 174 -2.58 -14.21 -16.35
C GLU A 174 -1.23 -14.04 -17.07
N SER A 175 -1.27 -13.93 -18.41
CA SER A 175 -0.07 -13.82 -19.26
C SER A 175 0.83 -12.61 -18.94
N ASN A 176 0.30 -11.60 -18.23
CA ASN A 176 1.03 -10.43 -17.74
C ASN A 176 1.51 -10.58 -16.29
N SER A 177 1.58 -11.79 -15.77
CA SER A 177 1.93 -12.14 -14.39
C SER A 177 0.99 -11.57 -13.31
N LYS A 178 -0.17 -11.08 -13.69
CA LYS A 178 -1.22 -10.68 -12.73
C LYS A 178 -1.93 -11.89 -12.16
N ILE A 179 -2.21 -11.84 -10.86
CA ILE A 179 -2.97 -12.87 -10.17
C ILE A 179 -4.44 -12.46 -10.15
N LYS A 180 -5.28 -13.29 -10.75
CA LYS A 180 -6.74 -13.15 -10.69
C LYS A 180 -7.30 -14.12 -9.65
N VAL A 181 -7.83 -13.60 -8.57
CA VAL A 181 -8.40 -14.38 -7.46
C VAL A 181 -9.86 -14.68 -7.72
N GLY A 182 -10.21 -15.95 -7.62
CA GLY A 182 -11.57 -16.46 -7.78
C GLY A 182 -12.29 -16.67 -6.44
N LYS A 183 -13.31 -17.52 -6.46
CA LYS A 183 -14.03 -17.91 -5.24
C LYS A 183 -13.23 -18.92 -4.43
N ALA A 184 -13.58 -19.04 -3.15
CA ALA A 184 -13.02 -20.09 -2.31
C ALA A 184 -13.31 -21.48 -2.86
N ASP A 185 -12.26 -22.26 -3.06
CA ASP A 185 -12.32 -23.63 -3.54
C ASP A 185 -11.42 -24.53 -2.68
N ALA A 186 -12.06 -25.46 -1.96
CA ALA A 186 -11.36 -26.36 -1.07
C ALA A 186 -10.49 -27.40 -1.82
N ASN A 187 -10.76 -27.60 -3.11
CA ASN A 187 -10.03 -28.55 -3.98
C ASN A 187 -9.04 -27.85 -4.91
N PHE A 188 -8.85 -26.54 -4.73
CA PHE A 188 -7.92 -25.79 -5.57
C PHE A 188 -6.48 -26.22 -5.32
N VAL A 189 -5.80 -26.64 -6.39
CA VAL A 189 -4.36 -26.92 -6.39
C VAL A 189 -3.67 -25.74 -7.05
N PRO A 190 -2.77 -25.01 -6.35
CA PRO A 190 -2.03 -23.90 -6.95
C PRO A 190 -1.21 -24.38 -8.16
N PRO A 191 -1.08 -23.58 -9.23
CA PRO A 191 -0.13 -23.85 -10.28
C PRO A 191 1.30 -23.82 -9.70
N MET A 192 2.09 -24.85 -10.06
CA MET A 192 3.51 -24.93 -9.69
C MET A 192 4.32 -23.92 -10.51
#